data_69b143d581b6a4126b0a7e1ed61f30c6
#
_entry.id   69b143d581b6a4126b0a7e1ed61f30c6
#
_cell.length_a   1.000
_cell.length_b   1.000
_cell.length_c   1.000
_cell.angle_alpha   90.00
_cell.angle_beta   90.00
_cell.angle_gamma   90.00
#
_symmetry.space_group_name_H-M   'P 1'
#
loop_
_entity.id
_entity.type
_entity.pdbx_description
1 polymer ?
#
loop_
_entity_poly.entity_id
_entity_poly.type
_entity_poly.pdbx_seq_one_letter_code
_entity_poly.pdbx_strand_id
1 'polypeptide(L)'
;MPDLAVPTVGGGTWRLAEQQPEHFTMVVFYRGLHCPICATYLRDLDGKLGDFAKRGVNVVAISTDDAARAEQSKEKWRIGSLPIGYGLDLDTARRWGLYVSSGRGTTSAGVAEPALFAEPGLFVVRPDRTLYFGTVQTMPFARPHFADILGALDFVIAKSYPARGEVTDPIDPARVL
;
A
#
# COMPACT_ATOMS: atom_id res chain seq x y z
N MET A 1 8.51 8.78 -6.67
CA MET A 1 7.56 8.77 -5.53
C MET A 1 8.12 9.61 -4.37
N PRO A 2 7.27 10.18 -3.48
CA PRO A 2 7.75 10.84 -2.26
C PRO A 2 8.56 9.89 -1.39
N ASP A 3 9.49 10.43 -0.61
CA ASP A 3 10.24 9.64 0.37
C ASP A 3 9.28 9.02 1.39
N LEU A 4 9.61 7.79 1.79
CA LEU A 4 8.82 7.02 2.73
C LEU A 4 9.75 6.22 3.66
N ALA A 5 9.63 6.48 4.94
CA ALA A 5 10.33 5.75 5.99
C ALA A 5 9.38 5.59 7.18
N VAL A 6 9.22 4.36 7.65
CA VAL A 6 8.36 4.04 8.79
C VAL A 6 8.98 2.96 9.66
N PRO A 7 8.79 2.98 10.97
CA PRO A 7 9.14 1.85 11.82
C PRO A 7 8.28 0.63 11.47
N THR A 8 8.78 -0.58 11.76
CA THR A 8 8.09 -1.83 11.47
C THR A 8 7.82 -2.65 12.73
N VAL A 9 6.71 -3.38 12.73
CA VAL A 9 6.40 -4.35 13.79
C VAL A 9 7.47 -5.42 13.81
N GLY A 10 8.04 -5.67 14.97
CA GLY A 10 9.18 -6.55 15.14
C GLY A 10 10.53 -5.81 15.15
N GLY A 11 10.52 -4.50 14.98
CA GLY A 11 11.70 -3.62 15.05
C GLY A 11 12.26 -3.20 13.71
N GLY A 12 13.16 -2.23 13.74
CA GLY A 12 13.78 -1.64 12.57
C GLY A 12 12.94 -0.54 11.91
N THR A 13 13.45 -0.06 10.78
CA THR A 13 12.81 0.96 9.95
C THR A 13 12.80 0.48 8.51
N TRP A 14 11.62 0.45 7.90
CA TRP A 14 11.49 0.23 6.46
C TRP A 14 11.63 1.57 5.74
N ARG A 15 12.46 1.60 4.69
CA ARG A 15 12.69 2.79 3.86
C ARG A 15 12.54 2.44 2.40
N LEU A 16 11.75 3.21 1.65
CA LEU A 16 11.61 3.01 0.21
C LEU A 16 12.97 3.18 -0.52
N ALA A 17 13.79 4.13 -0.06
CA ALA A 17 15.08 4.41 -0.67
C ALA A 17 16.10 3.26 -0.54
N GLU A 18 15.89 2.36 0.42
CA GLU A 18 16.76 1.20 0.68
C GLU A 18 16.25 -0.08 -0.01
N GLN A 19 15.08 -0.01 -0.66
CA GLN A 19 14.54 -1.18 -1.36
C GLN A 19 15.28 -1.41 -2.67
N GLN A 20 15.72 -2.64 -2.87
CA GLN A 20 16.39 -3.11 -4.08
C GLN A 20 15.63 -4.32 -4.66
N PRO A 21 14.40 -4.12 -5.14
CA PRO A 21 13.66 -5.19 -5.79
C PRO A 21 14.28 -5.49 -7.17
N GLU A 22 14.10 -6.69 -7.66
CA GLU A 22 14.43 -7.03 -9.04
C GLU A 22 13.55 -6.23 -10.03
N HIS A 23 12.24 -6.15 -9.74
CA HIS A 23 11.28 -5.49 -10.62
C HIS A 23 10.53 -4.34 -9.95
N PHE A 24 9.92 -4.57 -8.78
CA PHE A 24 9.08 -3.55 -8.14
C PHE A 24 9.10 -3.64 -6.60
N THR A 25 8.77 -2.51 -5.98
CA THR A 25 8.31 -2.46 -4.58
C THR A 25 6.82 -2.16 -4.58
N MET A 26 6.01 -3.01 -3.96
CA MET A 26 4.58 -2.77 -3.75
C MET A 26 4.33 -2.25 -2.34
N VAL A 27 3.80 -1.04 -2.24
CA VAL A 27 3.42 -0.38 -0.99
C VAL A 27 1.90 -0.38 -0.88
N VAL A 28 1.38 -1.00 0.19
CA VAL A 28 -0.06 -1.10 0.46
C VAL A 28 -0.40 -0.28 1.70
N PHE A 29 -1.12 0.81 1.52
CA PHE A 29 -1.63 1.59 2.64
C PHE A 29 -2.99 1.06 3.08
N TYR A 30 -3.18 0.93 4.40
CA TYR A 30 -4.43 0.44 4.99
C TYR A 30 -4.87 1.33 6.15
N ARG A 31 -6.15 1.28 6.49
CA ARG A 31 -6.76 2.20 7.47
C ARG A 31 -6.23 2.01 8.89
N GLY A 32 -5.97 0.75 9.29
CA GLY A 32 -5.53 0.40 10.64
C GLY A 32 -6.36 -0.70 11.29
N LEU A 33 -6.07 -0.98 12.56
CA LEU A 33 -6.66 -2.04 13.39
C LEU A 33 -8.20 -2.03 13.41
N HIS A 34 -8.79 -0.85 13.34
CA HIS A 34 -10.24 -0.66 13.40
C HIS A 34 -10.98 -1.17 12.13
N CYS A 35 -10.27 -1.53 11.08
CA CYS A 35 -10.85 -1.82 9.76
C CYS A 35 -10.97 -3.34 9.50
N PRO A 36 -12.15 -3.97 9.63
CA PRO A 36 -12.31 -5.41 9.43
C PRO A 36 -12.03 -5.85 7.98
N ILE A 37 -12.34 -4.99 6.99
CA ILE A 37 -12.02 -5.26 5.58
C ILE A 37 -10.51 -5.30 5.37
N CYS A 38 -9.75 -4.46 6.08
CA CYS A 38 -8.28 -4.47 6.03
C CYS A 38 -7.71 -5.79 6.54
N ALA A 39 -8.30 -6.36 7.59
CA ALA A 39 -7.88 -7.66 8.12
C ALA A 39 -7.94 -8.78 7.05
N THR A 40 -9.05 -8.85 6.32
CA THR A 40 -9.21 -9.85 5.25
C THR A 40 -8.27 -9.58 4.08
N TYR A 41 -8.12 -8.31 3.70
CA TYR A 41 -7.27 -7.89 2.59
C TYR A 41 -5.79 -8.18 2.85
N LEU A 42 -5.28 -7.85 4.05
CA LEU A 42 -3.88 -8.10 4.39
C LEU A 42 -3.57 -9.58 4.65
N ARG A 43 -4.54 -10.38 5.11
CA ARG A 43 -4.36 -11.84 5.16
C ARG A 43 -4.21 -12.46 3.77
N ASP A 44 -5.01 -11.99 2.81
CA ASP A 44 -4.87 -12.43 1.41
C ASP A 44 -3.50 -12.04 0.84
N LEU A 45 -3.01 -10.82 1.14
CA LEU A 45 -1.67 -10.38 0.76
C LEU A 45 -0.58 -11.23 1.39
N ASP A 46 -0.67 -11.48 2.70
CA ASP A 46 0.32 -12.30 3.44
C ASP A 46 0.45 -13.69 2.84
N GLY A 47 -0.69 -14.32 2.47
CA GLY A 47 -0.72 -15.62 1.80
C GLY A 47 -0.09 -15.63 0.40
N LYS A 48 0.05 -14.46 -0.23
CA LYS A 48 0.59 -14.31 -1.59
C LYS A 48 2.01 -13.74 -1.66
N LEU A 49 2.64 -13.47 -0.51
CA LEU A 49 4.00 -12.88 -0.48
C LEU A 49 5.02 -13.69 -1.28
N GLY A 50 4.97 -15.02 -1.18
CA GLY A 50 5.84 -15.90 -1.94
C GLY A 50 5.67 -15.74 -3.46
N ASP A 51 4.46 -15.46 -3.92
CA ASP A 51 4.18 -15.28 -5.34
C ASP A 51 4.65 -13.91 -5.83
N PHE A 52 4.57 -12.86 -5.01
CA PHE A 52 5.21 -11.58 -5.28
C PHE A 52 6.74 -11.68 -5.30
N ALA A 53 7.32 -12.37 -4.31
CA ALA A 53 8.77 -12.56 -4.24
C ALA A 53 9.33 -13.31 -5.45
N LYS A 54 8.65 -14.35 -5.96
CA LYS A 54 9.02 -15.06 -7.19
C LYS A 54 9.05 -14.14 -8.43
N ARG A 55 8.34 -13.01 -8.38
CA ARG A 55 8.29 -11.99 -9.45
C ARG A 55 9.24 -10.81 -9.16
N GLY A 56 10.16 -10.97 -8.21
CA GLY A 56 11.09 -9.90 -7.86
C GLY A 56 10.42 -8.66 -7.28
N VAL A 57 9.30 -8.84 -6.55
CA VAL A 57 8.52 -7.74 -5.96
C VAL A 57 8.64 -7.77 -4.45
N ASN A 58 9.20 -6.71 -3.87
CA ASN A 58 9.19 -6.45 -2.43
C ASN A 58 7.82 -5.89 -2.02
N VAL A 59 7.30 -6.30 -0.86
CA VAL A 59 5.97 -5.88 -0.38
C VAL A 59 6.04 -5.34 1.04
N VAL A 60 5.27 -4.27 1.31
CA VAL A 60 5.06 -3.74 2.66
C VAL A 60 3.61 -3.25 2.80
N ALA A 61 3.02 -3.41 4.00
CA ALA A 61 1.75 -2.79 4.34
C ALA A 61 1.98 -1.73 5.44
N ILE A 62 1.38 -0.54 5.27
CA ILE A 62 1.65 0.62 6.14
C ILE A 62 0.35 1.29 6.56
N SER A 63 0.26 1.71 7.83
CA SER A 63 -0.86 2.51 8.34
C SER A 63 -0.40 3.69 9.19
N THR A 64 -1.35 4.56 9.51
CA THR A 64 -1.18 5.65 10.47
C THR A 64 -1.32 5.22 11.93
N ASP A 65 -1.60 3.93 12.19
CA ASP A 65 -1.66 3.39 13.54
C ASP A 65 -0.32 3.56 14.28
N ASP A 66 -0.39 3.65 15.59
CA ASP A 66 0.78 3.56 16.45
C ASP A 66 1.31 2.10 16.54
N ALA A 67 2.45 1.93 17.23
CA ALA A 67 3.09 0.63 17.39
C ALA A 67 2.15 -0.42 18.00
N ALA A 68 1.46 -0.05 19.10
CA ALA A 68 0.60 -0.98 19.83
C ALA A 68 -0.58 -1.48 18.98
N ARG A 69 -1.18 -0.61 18.19
CA ARG A 69 -2.27 -0.96 17.27
C ARG A 69 -1.77 -1.80 16.10
N ALA A 70 -0.60 -1.49 15.56
CA ALA A 70 0.01 -2.27 14.48
C ALA A 70 0.40 -3.69 14.92
N GLU A 71 0.96 -3.83 16.12
CA GLU A 71 1.25 -5.13 16.74
C GLU A 71 -0.04 -5.95 16.93
N GLN A 72 -1.09 -5.32 17.48
CA GLN A 72 -2.40 -5.96 17.62
C GLN A 72 -2.99 -6.38 16.27
N SER A 73 -2.82 -5.57 15.22
CA SER A 73 -3.27 -5.92 13.87
C SER A 73 -2.57 -7.19 13.38
N LYS A 74 -1.24 -7.23 13.52
CA LYS A 74 -0.45 -8.39 13.11
C LYS A 74 -0.87 -9.66 13.84
N GLU A 75 -1.05 -9.58 15.15
CA GLU A 75 -1.46 -10.71 16.00
C GLU A 75 -2.90 -11.15 15.71
N LYS A 76 -3.88 -10.25 15.86
CA LYS A 76 -5.32 -10.58 15.72
C LYS A 76 -5.68 -11.06 14.32
N TRP A 77 -5.04 -10.50 13.31
CA TRP A 77 -5.26 -10.87 11.91
C TRP A 77 -4.41 -12.06 11.46
N ARG A 78 -3.53 -12.57 12.35
CA ARG A 78 -2.64 -13.69 12.07
C ARG A 78 -1.77 -13.44 10.83
N ILE A 79 -1.23 -12.24 10.74
CA ILE A 79 -0.28 -11.87 9.69
C ILE A 79 1.08 -12.48 10.03
N GLY A 80 1.61 -13.31 9.16
CA GLY A 80 2.87 -14.03 9.37
C GLY A 80 4.08 -13.22 8.94
N SER A 81 4.33 -13.23 7.64
CA SER A 81 5.57 -12.74 7.05
C SER A 81 5.46 -11.34 6.45
N LEU A 82 4.26 -10.82 6.21
CA LEU A 82 4.06 -9.48 5.64
C LEU A 82 4.68 -8.42 6.56
N PRO A 83 5.65 -7.62 6.06
CA PRO A 83 6.15 -6.47 6.79
C PRO A 83 5.04 -5.45 7.05
N ILE A 84 4.83 -5.08 8.32
CA ILE A 84 3.85 -4.09 8.75
C ILE A 84 4.57 -2.84 9.24
N GLY A 85 4.44 -1.76 8.49
CA GLY A 85 4.87 -0.43 8.87
C GLY A 85 3.77 0.32 9.62
N TYR A 86 4.15 1.19 10.55
CA TYR A 86 3.23 1.99 11.35
C TYR A 86 3.72 3.42 11.52
N GLY A 87 2.87 4.26 12.11
CA GLY A 87 3.23 5.64 12.41
C GLY A 87 3.41 6.52 11.17
N LEU A 88 2.76 6.16 10.04
CA LEU A 88 2.74 7.04 8.88
C LEU A 88 2.13 8.39 9.26
N ASP A 89 2.88 9.47 9.12
CA ASP A 89 2.32 10.80 9.33
C ASP A 89 1.36 11.21 8.21
N LEU A 90 0.36 12.02 8.55
CA LEU A 90 -0.71 12.39 7.63
C LEU A 90 -0.25 13.29 6.48
N ASP A 91 0.81 14.06 6.67
CA ASP A 91 1.36 14.90 5.59
C ASP A 91 2.08 14.03 4.57
N THR A 92 2.81 13.01 5.01
CA THR A 92 3.36 11.98 4.11
C THR A 92 2.25 11.21 3.40
N ALA A 93 1.19 10.81 4.10
CA ALA A 93 0.04 10.17 3.49
C ALA A 93 -0.55 11.03 2.36
N ARG A 94 -0.73 12.34 2.59
CA ARG A 94 -1.21 13.27 1.57
C ARG A 94 -0.25 13.46 0.40
N ARG A 95 1.06 13.50 0.66
CA ARG A 95 2.07 13.56 -0.43
C ARG A 95 2.02 12.31 -1.32
N TRP A 96 1.61 11.16 -0.77
CA TRP A 96 1.34 9.94 -1.51
C TRP A 96 -0.03 9.93 -2.21
N GLY A 97 -0.81 11.00 -2.08
CA GLY A 97 -2.13 11.14 -2.69
C GLY A 97 -3.24 10.42 -1.92
N LEU A 98 -2.99 9.96 -0.70
CA LEU A 98 -4.00 9.29 0.11
C LEU A 98 -5.02 10.28 0.64
N TYR A 99 -6.27 9.86 0.69
CA TYR A 99 -7.33 10.55 1.42
C TYR A 99 -7.16 10.35 2.92
N VAL A 100 -7.64 11.31 3.69
CA VAL A 100 -7.64 11.28 5.16
C VAL A 100 -9.07 11.40 5.65
N SER A 101 -9.47 10.51 6.54
CA SER A 101 -10.80 10.49 7.17
C SER A 101 -10.71 10.82 8.65
N SER A 102 -11.81 11.38 9.18
CA SER A 102 -12.03 11.52 10.62
C SER A 102 -12.73 10.28 11.18
N GLY A 103 -12.41 9.97 12.44
CA GLY A 103 -13.07 8.88 13.18
C GLY A 103 -14.56 9.15 13.40
N ARG A 104 -15.35 8.08 13.37
CA ARG A 104 -16.81 8.09 13.57
C ARG A 104 -17.26 7.21 14.73
N GLY A 105 -16.33 6.82 15.60
CA GLY A 105 -16.61 6.00 16.77
C GLY A 105 -16.06 4.58 16.64
N THR A 106 -16.80 3.61 17.17
CA THR A 106 -16.38 2.19 17.20
C THR A 106 -16.91 1.45 15.99
N THR A 107 -16.03 0.74 15.29
CA THR A 107 -16.39 -0.06 14.12
C THR A 107 -17.02 -1.40 14.51
N SER A 108 -17.51 -2.16 13.52
CA SER A 108 -18.02 -3.52 13.72
C SER A 108 -16.99 -4.52 14.25
N ALA A 109 -15.69 -4.17 14.18
CA ALA A 109 -14.62 -4.94 14.80
C ALA A 109 -14.49 -4.69 16.32
N GLY A 110 -15.34 -3.84 16.91
CA GLY A 110 -15.26 -3.45 18.32
C GLY A 110 -14.08 -2.54 18.65
N VAL A 111 -13.48 -1.91 17.65
CA VAL A 111 -12.28 -1.05 17.81
C VAL A 111 -12.63 0.39 17.44
N ALA A 112 -12.29 1.32 18.32
CA ALA A 112 -12.47 2.75 18.08
C ALA A 112 -11.56 3.22 16.94
N GLU A 113 -12.12 4.02 16.02
CA GLU A 113 -11.33 4.70 14.99
C GLU A 113 -10.45 5.78 15.63
N PRO A 114 -9.23 6.00 15.12
CA PRO A 114 -8.43 7.18 15.49
C PRO A 114 -9.17 8.47 15.10
N ALA A 115 -8.77 9.60 15.71
CA ALA A 115 -9.35 10.91 15.36
C ALA A 115 -9.17 11.21 13.85
N LEU A 116 -8.01 10.90 13.31
CA LEU A 116 -7.69 10.99 11.87
C LEU A 116 -6.88 9.76 11.45
N PHE A 117 -7.10 9.29 10.24
CA PHE A 117 -6.34 8.17 9.64
C PHE A 117 -6.36 8.24 8.12
N ALA A 118 -5.37 7.62 7.48
CA ALA A 118 -5.30 7.53 6.02
C ALA A 118 -6.26 6.47 5.47
N GLU A 119 -6.89 6.78 4.35
CA GLU A 119 -7.66 5.83 3.55
C GLU A 119 -6.75 4.98 2.66
N PRO A 120 -7.23 3.86 2.09
CA PRO A 120 -6.38 2.91 1.41
C PRO A 120 -5.74 3.44 0.13
N GLY A 121 -4.55 2.93 -0.15
CA GLY A 121 -3.86 3.08 -1.43
C GLY A 121 -2.98 1.87 -1.71
N LEU A 122 -2.69 1.63 -2.98
CA LEU A 122 -1.73 0.63 -3.42
C LEU A 122 -0.87 1.23 -4.53
N PHE A 123 0.43 1.08 -4.39
CA PHE A 123 1.40 1.64 -5.33
C PHE A 123 2.45 0.58 -5.69
N VAL A 124 2.67 0.40 -6.98
CA VAL A 124 3.76 -0.41 -7.54
C VAL A 124 4.82 0.55 -8.04
N VAL A 125 6.00 0.48 -7.45
CA VAL A 125 7.10 1.43 -7.61
C VAL A 125 8.29 0.72 -8.22
N ARG A 126 8.93 1.32 -9.23
CA ARG A 126 10.14 0.79 -9.87
C ARG A 126 11.36 0.91 -8.96
N PRO A 127 12.47 0.19 -9.28
CA PRO A 127 13.73 0.34 -8.54
C PRO A 127 14.28 1.77 -8.53
N ASP A 128 14.04 2.55 -9.58
CA ASP A 128 14.40 3.97 -9.67
C ASP A 128 13.47 4.91 -8.88
N ARG A 129 12.51 4.35 -8.16
CA ARG A 129 11.48 5.04 -7.35
C ARG A 129 10.46 5.83 -8.17
N THR A 130 10.35 5.58 -9.47
CA THR A 130 9.23 6.11 -10.26
C THR A 130 7.97 5.27 -10.09
N LEU A 131 6.81 5.91 -10.16
CA LEU A 131 5.53 5.21 -10.11
C LEU A 131 5.33 4.38 -11.37
N TYR A 132 4.96 3.11 -11.18
CA TYR A 132 4.51 2.26 -12.29
C TYR A 132 2.99 2.16 -12.33
N PHE A 133 2.36 1.83 -11.20
CA PHE A 133 0.91 1.73 -11.05
C PHE A 133 0.49 2.28 -9.69
N GLY A 134 -0.63 2.97 -9.62
CA GLY A 134 -1.17 3.47 -8.36
C GLY A 134 -2.69 3.48 -8.37
N THR A 135 -3.28 3.19 -7.21
CA THR A 135 -4.70 3.33 -6.96
C THR A 135 -4.92 3.82 -5.54
N VAL A 136 -5.85 4.74 -5.36
CA VAL A 136 -6.26 5.26 -4.06
C VAL A 136 -7.78 5.17 -3.94
N GLN A 137 -8.26 4.95 -2.72
CA GLN A 137 -9.70 4.87 -2.45
C GLN A 137 -10.09 5.88 -1.37
N THR A 138 -11.32 6.37 -1.45
CA THR A 138 -11.95 7.18 -0.39
C THR A 138 -12.72 6.31 0.61
N MET A 139 -12.82 5.01 0.34
CA MET A 139 -13.60 4.04 1.10
C MET A 139 -12.79 2.74 1.31
N PRO A 140 -13.09 1.94 2.35
CA PRO A 140 -12.34 0.71 2.64
C PRO A 140 -12.57 -0.45 1.67
N PHE A 141 -13.60 -0.39 0.85
CA PHE A 141 -13.98 -1.44 -0.11
C PHE A 141 -13.51 -1.12 -1.56
N ALA A 142 -13.78 -2.01 -2.51
CA ALA A 142 -13.42 -1.85 -3.92
C ALA A 142 -11.92 -1.68 -4.17
N ARG A 143 -11.11 -2.49 -3.48
CA ARG A 143 -9.66 -2.53 -3.68
C ARG A 143 -9.28 -3.53 -4.77
N PRO A 144 -8.16 -3.31 -5.48
CA PRO A 144 -7.65 -4.31 -6.42
C PRO A 144 -7.43 -5.66 -5.74
N HIS A 145 -7.82 -6.75 -6.38
CA HIS A 145 -7.49 -8.09 -5.90
C HIS A 145 -6.00 -8.38 -6.19
N PHE A 146 -5.30 -8.98 -5.24
CA PHE A 146 -3.88 -9.31 -5.42
C PHE A 146 -3.64 -10.35 -6.51
N ALA A 147 -4.60 -11.22 -6.77
CA ALA A 147 -4.55 -12.15 -7.90
C ALA A 147 -4.51 -11.42 -9.26
N ASP A 148 -5.30 -10.35 -9.41
CA ASP A 148 -5.31 -9.54 -10.63
C ASP A 148 -3.98 -8.79 -10.80
N ILE A 149 -3.42 -8.27 -9.70
CA ILE A 149 -2.11 -7.61 -9.71
C ILE A 149 -1.01 -8.61 -10.11
N LEU A 150 -1.01 -9.83 -9.56
CA LEU A 150 -0.05 -10.87 -9.93
C LEU A 150 -0.13 -11.21 -11.42
N GLY A 151 -1.34 -11.40 -11.96
CA GLY A 151 -1.53 -11.64 -13.39
C GLY A 151 -1.06 -10.47 -14.27
N ALA A 152 -1.31 -9.22 -13.83
CA ALA A 152 -0.83 -8.05 -14.52
C ALA A 152 0.72 -7.97 -14.49
N LEU A 153 1.35 -8.27 -13.34
CA LEU A 153 2.80 -8.28 -13.21
C LEU A 153 3.46 -9.33 -14.12
N ASP A 154 2.86 -10.50 -14.29
CA ASP A 154 3.37 -11.51 -15.23
C ASP A 154 3.45 -10.95 -16.66
N PHE A 155 2.39 -10.28 -17.12
CA PHE A 155 2.38 -9.63 -18.43
C PHE A 155 3.40 -8.48 -18.53
N VAL A 156 3.41 -7.61 -17.51
CA VAL A 156 4.26 -6.42 -17.46
C VAL A 156 5.74 -6.79 -17.52
N ILE A 157 6.16 -7.78 -16.73
CA ILE A 157 7.56 -8.23 -16.66
C ILE A 157 7.95 -8.92 -17.99
N ALA A 158 7.11 -9.85 -18.47
CA ALA A 158 7.40 -10.61 -19.70
C ALA A 158 7.48 -9.72 -20.95
N LYS A 159 6.75 -8.61 -20.98
CA LYS A 159 6.67 -7.70 -22.14
C LYS A 159 7.46 -6.41 -21.97
N SER A 160 8.09 -6.19 -20.81
CA SER A 160 8.70 -4.89 -20.45
C SER A 160 7.71 -3.74 -20.74
N TYR A 161 6.43 -3.97 -20.38
CA TYR A 161 5.35 -3.06 -20.74
C TYR A 161 5.54 -1.70 -20.03
N PRO A 162 5.49 -0.56 -20.75
CA PRO A 162 5.72 0.75 -20.14
C PRO A 162 4.59 1.16 -19.21
N ALA A 163 4.88 2.02 -18.22
CA ALA A 163 3.84 2.67 -17.44
C ALA A 163 2.94 3.51 -18.37
N ARG A 164 1.70 3.68 -17.97
CA ARG A 164 0.74 4.55 -18.64
C ARG A 164 0.43 5.76 -17.76
N GLY A 165 -0.16 6.80 -18.35
CA GLY A 165 -0.41 8.06 -17.65
C GLY A 165 0.85 8.95 -17.56
N GLU A 166 1.78 8.76 -18.46
CA GLU A 166 3.06 9.45 -18.53
C GLU A 166 2.98 10.89 -19.08
N VAL A 167 1.84 11.26 -19.67
CA VAL A 167 1.64 12.61 -20.24
C VAL A 167 1.35 13.59 -19.11
N THR A 168 2.31 14.46 -18.81
CA THR A 168 2.23 15.49 -17.75
C THR A 168 2.17 16.92 -18.29
N ASP A 169 2.49 17.11 -19.56
CA ASP A 169 2.39 18.41 -20.22
C ASP A 169 0.93 18.83 -20.44
N PRO A 170 0.65 20.15 -20.60
CA PRO A 170 -0.66 20.63 -21.00
C PRO A 170 -1.14 19.92 -22.27
N ILE A 171 -2.37 19.43 -22.23
CA ILE A 171 -2.95 18.71 -23.38
C ILE A 171 -3.24 19.69 -24.51
N ASP A 172 -2.59 19.47 -25.65
CA ASP A 172 -2.95 20.13 -26.90
C ASP A 172 -4.27 19.51 -27.42
N PRO A 173 -5.35 20.28 -27.55
CA PRO A 173 -6.63 19.79 -28.08
C PRO A 173 -6.52 19.11 -29.44
N ALA A 174 -5.57 19.50 -30.28
CA ALA A 174 -5.35 18.90 -31.59
C ALA A 174 -4.81 17.45 -31.53
N ARG A 175 -4.32 17.02 -30.37
CA ARG A 175 -3.80 15.65 -30.14
C ARG A 175 -4.83 14.69 -29.53
N VAL A 176 -6.07 15.14 -29.34
CA VAL A 176 -7.12 14.36 -28.65
C VAL A 176 -7.99 13.53 -29.63
N LEU A 177 -7.76 13.67 -30.94
CA LEU A 177 -8.49 12.96 -32.01
C LEU A 177 -7.64 11.86 -32.64
#